data_81f1ebaa305cfa1c3ea87ff2cd7ddfca
#
_entry.id   81f1ebaa305cfa1c3ea87ff2cd7ddfca
#
_cell.length_a   1.000
_cell.length_b   1.000
_cell.length_c   1.000
_cell.angle_alpha   90.00
_cell.angle_beta   90.00
_cell.angle_gamma   90.00
#
_symmetry.space_group_name_H-M   'P 1'
#
loop_
_entity.id
_entity.type
_entity.pdbx_description
1 polymer ?
#
loop_
_entity_poly.entity_id
_entity_poly.type
_entity_poly.pdbx_seq_one_letter_code
_entity_poly.pdbx_strand_id
1 'polypeptide(L)'
;MDTPSFRLLHLDDSSSEFTESDYLPHELNIGGICVCLQGKSRVTFNHHRCNIKKGDLCVFFPHMLMQIDNQSDDFEAYCIISELDITREVQVPSTTSLFLYIKDNPCISLDDATFRRMLKYCKMFSEFERNGHPYREQIVHHMSMMIYYEIFDIYQHGKPLAMSAQTRQETMFRQFLFLVSQHYVCEREIGSYASQLCVTPKYLSSVVRSVSGNSAAWWINHTVILHAKNLLKTNHQLTIQQISD
;
A
#
# COMPACT_ATOMS: atom_id res chain seq x y z
N MET A 1 5.35 -9.30 22.61
CA MET A 1 4.82 -8.52 21.48
C MET A 1 5.60 -9.02 20.28
N ASP A 2 4.97 -9.87 19.49
CA ASP A 2 5.61 -10.37 18.27
C ASP A 2 5.84 -9.18 17.34
N THR A 3 7.09 -8.87 17.11
CA THR A 3 7.49 -7.87 16.12
C THR A 3 7.08 -8.43 14.76
N PRO A 4 6.33 -7.69 13.96
CA PRO A 4 5.87 -8.19 12.68
C PRO A 4 7.07 -8.53 11.81
N SER A 5 7.10 -9.75 11.32
CA SER A 5 8.21 -10.26 10.53
C SER A 5 8.13 -9.73 9.10
N PHE A 6 9.14 -8.97 8.70
CA PHE A 6 9.41 -8.72 7.29
C PHE A 6 10.26 -9.85 6.73
N ARG A 7 9.97 -10.27 5.52
CA ARG A 7 10.73 -11.30 4.80
C ARG A 7 11.06 -10.84 3.39
N LEU A 8 12.24 -11.19 2.92
CA LEU A 8 12.62 -11.05 1.52
C LEU A 8 12.45 -12.40 0.81
N LEU A 9 11.71 -12.38 -0.28
CA LEU A 9 11.59 -13.49 -1.21
C LEU A 9 12.38 -13.15 -2.47
N HIS A 10 13.13 -14.11 -2.97
CA HIS A 10 13.74 -14.05 -4.29
C HIS A 10 12.95 -15.00 -5.19
N LEU A 11 12.12 -14.42 -6.04
CA LEU A 11 11.30 -15.18 -6.99
C LEU A 11 12.13 -15.42 -8.25
N ASP A 12 12.41 -16.67 -8.55
CA ASP A 12 13.06 -17.14 -9.75
C ASP A 12 12.42 -18.46 -10.22
N ASP A 13 12.84 -18.97 -11.38
CA ASP A 13 12.32 -20.22 -11.95
C ASP A 13 12.50 -21.46 -11.04
N SER A 14 13.40 -21.39 -10.05
CA SER A 14 13.63 -22.44 -9.07
C SER A 14 12.80 -22.26 -7.78
N SER A 15 12.15 -21.12 -7.61
CA SER A 15 11.36 -20.83 -6.42
C SER A 15 9.99 -21.52 -6.51
N SER A 16 9.76 -22.49 -5.65
CA SER A 16 8.44 -23.14 -5.47
C SER A 16 7.42 -22.22 -4.75
N GLU A 17 7.66 -20.92 -4.75
CA GLU A 17 6.87 -19.96 -3.98
C GLU A 17 5.58 -19.55 -4.69
N PHE A 18 5.51 -19.72 -6.02
CA PHE A 18 4.26 -19.58 -6.76
C PHE A 18 3.53 -20.92 -6.78
N THR A 19 2.30 -20.90 -6.34
CA THR A 19 1.39 -22.05 -6.36
C THR A 19 0.36 -21.90 -7.47
N GLU A 20 -0.30 -22.99 -7.86
CA GLU A 20 -1.42 -22.91 -8.81
C GLU A 20 -2.52 -21.93 -8.35
N SER A 21 -2.65 -21.69 -7.04
CA SER A 21 -3.59 -20.75 -6.47
C SER A 21 -3.27 -19.29 -6.81
N ASP A 22 -2.01 -18.92 -7.11
CA ASP A 22 -1.61 -17.56 -7.44
C ASP A 22 -2.05 -17.16 -8.86
N TYR A 23 -2.35 -18.14 -9.71
CA TYR A 23 -2.97 -17.94 -11.02
C TYR A 23 -4.50 -17.83 -10.97
N LEU A 24 -5.10 -18.02 -9.81
CA LEU A 24 -6.52 -17.78 -9.56
C LEU A 24 -6.69 -16.50 -8.73
N PRO A 25 -7.82 -15.78 -8.92
CA PRO A 25 -8.09 -14.61 -8.08
C PRO A 25 -8.15 -14.99 -6.61
N HIS A 26 -7.29 -14.42 -5.78
CA HIS A 26 -7.27 -14.63 -4.34
C HIS A 26 -7.01 -13.33 -3.59
N GLU A 27 -7.43 -13.27 -2.34
CA GLU A 27 -7.19 -12.12 -1.47
C GLU A 27 -5.84 -12.25 -0.78
N LEU A 28 -5.03 -11.19 -0.86
CA LEU A 28 -3.74 -11.13 -0.17
C LEU A 28 -3.93 -10.89 1.33
N ASN A 29 -3.34 -11.73 2.15
CA ASN A 29 -3.28 -11.53 3.61
C ASN A 29 -2.06 -10.70 4.05
N ILE A 30 -1.15 -10.42 3.11
CA ILE A 30 0.11 -9.72 3.32
C ILE A 30 0.18 -8.47 2.47
N GLY A 31 0.97 -7.50 2.91
CA GLY A 31 1.40 -6.38 2.10
C GLY A 31 2.86 -6.51 1.70
N GLY A 32 3.29 -5.74 0.72
CA GLY A 32 4.69 -5.76 0.32
C GLY A 32 4.99 -4.98 -0.94
N ILE A 33 6.21 -5.16 -1.37
CA ILE A 33 6.74 -4.61 -2.62
C ILE A 33 7.41 -5.71 -3.42
N CYS A 34 7.39 -5.57 -4.73
CA CYS A 34 8.09 -6.47 -5.64
C CYS A 34 8.84 -5.64 -6.68
N VAL A 35 10.14 -5.90 -6.84
CA VAL A 35 11.00 -5.25 -7.85
C VAL A 35 11.40 -6.28 -8.89
N CYS A 36 10.97 -6.10 -10.13
CA CYS A 36 11.27 -7.03 -11.22
C CYS A 36 12.70 -6.85 -11.72
N LEU A 37 13.47 -7.94 -11.71
CA LEU A 37 14.87 -8.01 -12.12
C LEU A 37 15.02 -8.41 -13.59
N GLN A 38 14.19 -9.36 -14.02
CA GLN A 38 14.22 -9.95 -15.35
C GLN A 38 12.84 -10.48 -15.75
N GLY A 39 12.65 -10.79 -17.04
CA GLY A 39 11.42 -11.38 -17.55
C GLY A 39 10.26 -10.42 -17.61
N LYS A 40 9.07 -10.99 -17.69
CA LYS A 40 7.79 -10.26 -17.76
C LYS A 40 6.72 -11.03 -16.99
N SER A 41 5.86 -10.30 -16.31
CA SER A 41 4.66 -10.87 -15.69
C SER A 41 3.45 -9.96 -15.95
N ARG A 42 2.29 -10.56 -16.11
CA ARG A 42 1.01 -9.86 -16.14
C ARG A 42 0.25 -10.24 -14.89
N VAL A 43 -0.02 -9.24 -14.06
CA VAL A 43 -0.70 -9.42 -12.78
C VAL A 43 -1.89 -8.48 -12.74
N THR A 44 -3.01 -8.98 -12.27
CA THR A 44 -4.20 -8.17 -11.99
C THR A 44 -4.31 -7.95 -10.48
N PHE A 45 -4.27 -6.68 -10.05
CA PHE A 45 -4.57 -6.27 -8.69
C PHE A 45 -5.93 -5.59 -8.64
N ASN A 46 -6.91 -6.17 -7.92
CA ASN A 46 -8.30 -5.74 -7.92
C ASN A 46 -8.87 -5.68 -9.35
N HIS A 47 -8.89 -4.49 -9.94
CA HIS A 47 -9.37 -4.24 -11.31
C HIS A 47 -8.26 -3.72 -12.24
N HIS A 48 -7.05 -3.57 -11.71
CA HIS A 48 -5.92 -2.97 -12.43
C HIS A 48 -5.00 -4.05 -12.97
N ARG A 49 -4.96 -4.18 -14.30
CA ARG A 49 -4.05 -5.08 -14.98
C ARG A 49 -2.70 -4.41 -15.20
N CYS A 50 -1.66 -4.99 -14.64
CA CYS A 50 -0.28 -4.53 -14.71
C CYS A 50 0.54 -5.45 -15.62
N ASN A 51 1.27 -4.89 -16.59
CA ASN A 51 2.28 -5.60 -17.33
C ASN A 51 3.65 -5.23 -16.74
N ILE A 52 4.22 -6.16 -16.01
CA ILE A 52 5.45 -5.99 -15.24
C ILE A 52 6.63 -6.43 -16.10
N LYS A 53 7.70 -5.68 -16.06
CA LYS A 53 8.97 -5.96 -16.74
C LYS A 53 10.14 -5.49 -15.90
N LYS A 54 11.35 -5.84 -16.30
CA LYS A 54 12.57 -5.37 -15.65
C LYS A 54 12.53 -3.86 -15.37
N GLY A 55 12.85 -3.48 -14.15
CA GLY A 55 12.87 -2.10 -13.66
C GLY A 55 11.53 -1.61 -13.13
N ASP A 56 10.49 -2.44 -13.13
CA ASP A 56 9.20 -2.09 -12.54
C ASP A 56 9.15 -2.45 -11.06
N LEU A 57 8.49 -1.59 -10.30
CA LEU A 57 8.16 -1.76 -8.90
C LEU A 57 6.66 -1.98 -8.77
N CYS A 58 6.27 -3.03 -8.04
CA CYS A 58 4.89 -3.27 -7.65
C CYS A 58 4.74 -3.11 -6.13
N VAL A 59 3.66 -2.47 -5.71
CA VAL A 59 3.29 -2.31 -4.30
C VAL A 59 1.90 -2.88 -4.10
N PHE A 60 1.75 -3.74 -3.12
CA PHE A 60 0.48 -4.38 -2.80
C PHE A 60 0.22 -4.34 -1.29
N PHE A 61 -1.05 -4.39 -0.93
CA PHE A 61 -1.50 -4.27 0.44
C PHE A 61 -2.36 -5.46 0.84
N PRO A 62 -2.49 -5.76 2.13
CA PRO A 62 -3.49 -6.72 2.60
C PRO A 62 -4.89 -6.38 2.06
N HIS A 63 -5.67 -7.42 1.83
CA HIS A 63 -7.04 -7.33 1.29
C HIS A 63 -7.16 -6.84 -0.15
N MET A 64 -6.06 -6.76 -0.91
CA MET A 64 -6.13 -6.64 -2.37
C MET A 64 -6.37 -8.03 -2.99
N LEU A 65 -7.23 -8.09 -4.00
CA LEU A 65 -7.33 -9.27 -4.86
C LEU A 65 -6.15 -9.28 -5.81
N MET A 66 -5.46 -10.40 -5.90
CA MET A 66 -4.35 -10.61 -6.83
C MET A 66 -4.60 -11.84 -7.70
N GLN A 67 -4.15 -11.76 -8.94
CA GLN A 67 -4.09 -12.88 -9.87
C GLN A 67 -2.90 -12.69 -10.80
N ILE A 68 -2.11 -13.75 -10.98
CA ILE A 68 -1.09 -13.80 -12.04
C ILE A 68 -1.79 -14.29 -13.31
N ASP A 69 -1.91 -13.42 -14.30
CA ASP A 69 -2.54 -13.78 -15.59
C ASP A 69 -1.58 -14.58 -16.49
N ASN A 70 -0.31 -14.19 -16.48
CA ASN A 70 0.77 -14.83 -17.27
C ASN A 70 2.14 -14.39 -16.74
N GLN A 71 3.13 -15.28 -16.86
CA GLN A 71 4.50 -15.02 -16.45
C GLN A 71 5.46 -15.70 -17.43
N SER A 72 6.58 -15.05 -17.78
CA SER A 72 7.64 -15.65 -18.59
C SER A 72 8.53 -16.57 -17.74
N ASP A 73 9.11 -17.58 -18.36
CA ASP A 73 9.95 -18.58 -17.69
C ASP A 73 11.21 -17.95 -17.06
N ASP A 74 11.67 -16.81 -17.59
CA ASP A 74 12.82 -16.06 -17.09
C ASP A 74 12.44 -14.98 -16.07
N PHE A 75 11.22 -15.01 -15.49
CA PHE A 75 10.80 -14.00 -14.54
C PHE A 75 11.60 -14.11 -13.25
N GLU A 76 12.18 -12.99 -12.84
CA GLU A 76 12.95 -12.87 -11.61
C GLU A 76 12.59 -11.57 -10.89
N ALA A 77 12.37 -11.64 -9.59
CA ALA A 77 12.00 -10.49 -8.77
C ALA A 77 12.45 -10.62 -7.32
N TYR A 78 12.73 -9.50 -6.67
CA TYR A 78 12.81 -9.41 -5.23
C TYR A 78 11.50 -8.90 -4.65
N CYS A 79 10.93 -9.62 -3.69
CA CYS A 79 9.73 -9.20 -2.97
C CYS A 79 10.02 -9.08 -1.48
N ILE A 80 9.81 -7.90 -0.91
CA ILE A 80 9.81 -7.70 0.55
C ILE A 80 8.35 -7.73 0.99
N ILE A 81 8.00 -8.71 1.80
CA ILE A 81 6.64 -8.95 2.28
C ILE A 81 6.53 -8.77 3.79
N SER A 82 5.36 -8.39 4.25
CA SER A 82 5.04 -8.23 5.65
C SER A 82 3.56 -8.46 5.93
N GLU A 83 3.27 -9.04 7.09
CA GLU A 83 1.92 -9.09 7.66
C GLU A 83 1.50 -7.76 8.31
N LEU A 84 2.41 -6.79 8.37
CA LEU A 84 2.11 -5.46 8.89
C LEU A 84 1.16 -4.69 7.98
N ASP A 85 0.18 -4.10 8.60
CA ASP A 85 -0.55 -3.00 8.00
C ASP A 85 0.32 -1.73 8.05
N ILE A 86 1.08 -1.51 6.99
CA ILE A 86 2.01 -0.38 6.82
C ILE A 86 1.33 0.96 7.01
N THR A 87 0.02 1.03 6.75
CA THR A 87 -0.77 2.26 6.94
C THR A 87 -0.73 2.74 8.38
N ARG A 88 -0.44 1.83 9.31
CA ARG A 88 -0.37 2.12 10.74
C ARG A 88 1.00 2.56 11.22
N GLU A 89 2.05 2.18 10.49
CA GLU A 89 3.44 2.41 10.90
C GLU A 89 4.03 3.66 10.24
N VAL A 90 3.63 3.95 9.01
CA VAL A 90 4.20 5.06 8.24
C VAL A 90 3.38 6.33 8.45
N GLN A 91 4.00 7.32 9.07
CA GLN A 91 3.41 8.64 9.30
C GLN A 91 3.88 9.62 8.23
N VAL A 92 3.12 9.77 7.16
CA VAL A 92 3.36 10.78 6.11
C VAL A 92 2.14 11.69 6.02
N PRO A 93 2.31 13.02 5.93
CA PRO A 93 1.20 13.90 5.59
C PRO A 93 0.53 13.42 4.30
N SER A 94 -0.79 13.34 4.28
CA SER A 94 -1.58 12.83 3.15
C SER A 94 -1.52 11.32 2.92
N THR A 95 -1.14 10.53 3.92
CA THR A 95 -0.97 9.07 3.83
C THR A 95 -2.17 8.38 3.19
N THR A 96 -3.40 8.74 3.56
CA THR A 96 -4.61 8.09 3.04
C THR A 96 -4.79 8.28 1.54
N SER A 97 -4.60 9.50 1.02
CA SER A 97 -4.75 9.78 -0.42
C SER A 97 -3.64 9.14 -1.25
N LEU A 98 -2.41 9.16 -0.74
CA LEU A 98 -1.28 8.49 -1.39
C LEU A 98 -1.46 6.98 -1.40
N PHE A 99 -1.96 6.42 -0.32
CA PHE A 99 -2.24 4.99 -0.17
C PHE A 99 -3.26 4.50 -1.20
N LEU A 100 -4.33 5.27 -1.38
CA LEU A 100 -5.34 4.97 -2.40
C LEU A 100 -4.78 5.13 -3.81
N TYR A 101 -3.96 6.14 -4.02
CA TYR A 101 -3.28 6.32 -5.29
C TYR A 101 -2.39 5.12 -5.64
N ILE A 102 -1.61 4.62 -4.68
CA ILE A 102 -0.81 3.39 -4.84
C ILE A 102 -1.73 2.20 -5.12
N LYS A 103 -2.83 2.05 -4.39
CA LYS A 103 -3.78 0.95 -4.58
C LYS A 103 -4.41 0.95 -5.98
N ASP A 104 -4.64 2.13 -6.54
CA ASP A 104 -5.14 2.30 -7.92
C ASP A 104 -4.04 2.18 -8.97
N ASN A 105 -2.78 2.41 -8.58
CA ASN A 105 -1.62 2.36 -9.45
C ASN A 105 -0.53 1.47 -8.80
N PRO A 106 -0.79 0.17 -8.64
CA PRO A 106 0.07 -0.72 -7.87
C PRO A 106 1.45 -0.94 -8.49
N CYS A 107 1.62 -0.63 -9.78
CA CYS A 107 2.86 -0.85 -10.51
C CYS A 107 3.35 0.44 -11.18
N ILE A 108 4.64 0.74 -11.03
CA ILE A 108 5.31 1.87 -11.67
C ILE A 108 6.66 1.45 -12.25
N SER A 109 7.11 2.13 -13.31
CA SER A 109 8.47 1.98 -13.83
C SER A 109 9.43 2.90 -13.10
N LEU A 110 10.53 2.33 -12.63
CA LEU A 110 11.62 3.07 -12.00
C LEU A 110 12.61 3.57 -13.06
N ASP A 111 13.21 4.73 -12.81
CA ASP A 111 14.42 5.11 -13.55
C ASP A 111 15.62 4.25 -13.10
N ASP A 112 16.68 4.24 -13.91
CA ASP A 112 17.86 3.41 -13.68
C ASP A 112 18.56 3.70 -12.33
N ALA A 113 18.54 4.93 -11.85
CA ALA A 113 19.19 5.30 -10.59
C ALA A 113 18.38 4.75 -9.40
N THR A 114 17.07 4.94 -9.44
CA THR A 114 16.13 4.45 -8.43
C THR A 114 16.08 2.93 -8.42
N PHE A 115 16.04 2.28 -9.59
CA PHE A 115 16.11 0.82 -9.70
C PHE A 115 17.38 0.27 -9.04
N ARG A 116 18.56 0.82 -9.37
CA ARG A 116 19.82 0.39 -8.74
C ARG A 116 19.82 0.62 -7.22
N ARG A 117 19.18 1.68 -6.74
CA ARG A 117 19.05 1.97 -5.30
C ARG A 117 18.16 0.95 -4.61
N MET A 118 17.01 0.62 -5.20
CA MET A 118 16.11 -0.42 -4.68
C MET A 118 16.80 -1.78 -4.61
N LEU A 119 17.57 -2.14 -5.63
CA LEU A 119 18.35 -3.39 -5.60
C LEU A 119 19.37 -3.45 -4.47
N LYS A 120 20.01 -2.32 -4.15
CA LYS A 120 20.94 -2.25 -3.00
C LYS A 120 20.20 -2.48 -1.69
N TYR A 121 18.99 -1.93 -1.55
CA TYR A 121 18.16 -2.16 -0.37
C TYR A 121 17.77 -3.63 -0.23
N CYS A 122 17.31 -4.27 -1.30
CA CYS A 122 16.97 -5.69 -1.29
C CYS A 122 18.18 -6.57 -0.91
N LYS A 123 19.35 -6.31 -1.48
CA LYS A 123 20.59 -7.04 -1.15
C LYS A 123 20.98 -6.88 0.31
N MET A 124 20.99 -5.63 0.81
CA MET A 124 21.29 -5.34 2.22
C MET A 124 20.26 -6.01 3.15
N PHE A 125 18.99 -6.00 2.78
CA PHE A 125 17.93 -6.69 3.52
C PHE A 125 18.20 -8.20 3.61
N SER A 126 18.56 -8.84 2.48
CA SER A 126 18.92 -10.27 2.44
C SER A 126 20.10 -10.61 3.35
N GLU A 127 21.11 -9.74 3.43
CA GLU A 127 22.27 -9.96 4.30
C GLU A 127 21.86 -9.98 5.78
N PHE A 128 21.04 -9.03 6.22
CA PHE A 128 20.56 -8.97 7.60
C PHE A 128 19.53 -10.07 7.93
N GLU A 129 18.73 -10.50 6.98
CA GLU A 129 17.78 -11.58 7.19
C GLU A 129 18.46 -12.92 7.46
N ARG A 130 19.59 -13.20 6.79
CA ARG A 130 20.36 -14.44 6.92
C ARG A 130 21.30 -14.46 8.11
N ASN A 131 21.72 -13.31 8.60
CA ASN A 131 22.66 -13.21 9.69
C ASN A 131 21.95 -13.32 11.04
N GLY A 132 22.45 -14.18 11.94
CA GLY A 132 21.98 -14.32 13.31
C GLY A 132 22.31 -13.11 14.20
N HIS A 133 22.13 -11.88 13.68
CA HIS A 133 22.44 -10.64 14.39
C HIS A 133 21.49 -10.44 15.57
N PRO A 134 21.95 -10.08 16.79
CA PRO A 134 21.10 -9.94 17.98
C PRO A 134 19.95 -8.95 17.82
N TYR A 135 20.14 -7.94 16.98
CA TYR A 135 19.13 -6.89 16.69
C TYR A 135 18.55 -7.02 15.27
N ARG A 136 18.54 -8.22 14.70
CA ARG A 136 18.07 -8.49 13.33
C ARG A 136 16.66 -7.93 13.09
N GLU A 137 15.72 -8.22 13.97
CA GLU A 137 14.32 -7.80 13.82
C GLU A 137 14.17 -6.28 13.80
N GLN A 138 14.88 -5.58 14.69
CA GLN A 138 14.87 -4.11 14.75
C GLN A 138 15.50 -3.50 13.49
N ILE A 139 16.63 -4.05 13.03
CA ILE A 139 17.29 -3.59 11.81
C ILE A 139 16.38 -3.78 10.61
N VAL A 140 15.83 -4.97 10.43
CA VAL A 140 14.93 -5.30 9.31
C VAL A 140 13.68 -4.42 9.34
N HIS A 141 13.10 -4.17 10.51
CA HIS A 141 11.97 -3.26 10.67
C HIS A 141 12.31 -1.83 10.22
N HIS A 142 13.42 -1.26 10.72
CA HIS A 142 13.82 0.11 10.33
C HIS A 142 14.21 0.22 8.85
N MET A 143 14.83 -0.81 8.29
CA MET A 143 15.11 -0.86 6.84
C MET A 143 13.83 -0.89 6.02
N SER A 144 12.82 -1.65 6.46
CA SER A 144 11.52 -1.68 5.80
C SER A 144 10.84 -0.32 5.84
N MET A 145 10.88 0.36 6.98
CA MET A 145 10.34 1.73 7.10
C MET A 145 11.05 2.70 6.15
N MET A 146 12.38 2.64 6.06
CA MET A 146 13.16 3.45 5.10
C MET A 146 12.70 3.17 3.66
N ILE A 147 12.55 1.91 3.27
CA ILE A 147 12.10 1.51 1.93
C ILE A 147 10.69 2.05 1.65
N TYR A 148 9.79 2.02 2.61
CA TYR A 148 8.44 2.58 2.43
C TYR A 148 8.42 4.09 2.23
N TYR A 149 9.24 4.84 2.99
CA TYR A 149 9.38 6.28 2.76
C TYR A 149 9.92 6.58 1.36
N GLU A 150 10.89 5.81 0.89
CA GLU A 150 11.42 5.90 -0.47
C GLU A 150 10.33 5.61 -1.52
N ILE A 151 9.52 4.59 -1.31
CA ILE A 151 8.39 4.26 -2.19
C ILE A 151 7.38 5.40 -2.25
N PHE A 152 7.05 6.01 -1.12
CA PHE A 152 6.16 7.16 -1.11
C PHE A 152 6.72 8.34 -1.89
N ASP A 153 8.02 8.61 -1.77
CA ASP A 153 8.68 9.63 -2.58
C ASP A 153 8.62 9.30 -4.08
N ILE A 154 8.91 8.05 -4.44
CA ILE A 154 8.80 7.56 -5.82
C ILE A 154 7.39 7.78 -6.37
N TYR A 155 6.36 7.45 -5.61
CA TYR A 155 4.97 7.63 -6.04
C TYR A 155 4.52 9.09 -6.09
N GLN A 156 5.10 9.97 -5.29
CA GLN A 156 4.82 11.41 -5.38
C GLN A 156 5.44 12.04 -6.65
N HIS A 157 6.59 11.55 -7.10
CA HIS A 157 7.35 12.12 -8.21
C HIS A 157 7.32 11.23 -9.47
N GLY A 158 6.97 9.95 -9.32
CA GLY A 158 6.96 8.97 -10.41
C GLY A 158 5.77 9.11 -11.36
N LYS A 159 5.93 8.54 -12.55
CA LYS A 159 4.82 8.38 -13.50
C LYS A 159 4.25 6.98 -13.37
N PRO A 160 2.96 6.80 -13.04
CA PRO A 160 2.33 5.49 -12.97
C PRO A 160 2.38 4.77 -14.34
N LEU A 161 2.56 3.44 -14.31
CA LEU A 161 2.55 2.58 -15.52
C LEU A 161 1.19 2.55 -16.25
N ALA A 162 0.11 2.77 -15.53
CA ALA A 162 -1.23 2.78 -16.08
C ALA A 162 -2.00 3.99 -15.57
N MET A 163 -1.96 5.08 -16.31
CA MET A 163 -3.03 6.06 -16.21
C MET A 163 -4.21 5.56 -17.07
N SER A 164 -5.06 4.71 -16.53
CA SER A 164 -6.45 4.69 -17.00
C SER A 164 -7.04 6.07 -16.71
N ALA A 165 -7.71 6.66 -17.69
CA ALA A 165 -8.40 7.94 -17.48
C ALA A 165 -9.26 7.82 -16.22
N GLN A 166 -8.93 8.62 -15.20
CA GLN A 166 -9.64 8.58 -13.92
C GLN A 166 -11.12 8.86 -14.17
N THR A 167 -11.95 7.98 -13.69
CA THR A 167 -13.39 8.20 -13.77
C THR A 167 -13.78 9.37 -12.84
N ARG A 168 -14.88 10.03 -13.16
CA ARG A 168 -15.44 11.08 -12.28
C ARG A 168 -15.70 10.56 -10.86
N GLN A 169 -16.03 9.28 -10.72
CA GLN A 169 -16.26 8.63 -9.43
C GLN A 169 -14.97 8.47 -8.63
N GLU A 170 -13.88 8.04 -9.25
CA GLU A 170 -12.56 7.95 -8.60
C GLU A 170 -12.05 9.31 -8.15
N THR A 171 -12.22 10.34 -8.98
CA THR A 171 -11.87 11.72 -8.61
C THR A 171 -12.68 12.19 -7.39
N MET A 172 -13.98 11.94 -7.38
CA MET A 172 -14.85 12.28 -6.26
C MET A 172 -14.48 11.51 -4.98
N PHE A 173 -14.15 10.24 -5.09
CA PHE A 173 -13.72 9.44 -3.96
C PHE A 173 -12.41 9.96 -3.35
N ARG A 174 -11.44 10.38 -4.17
CA ARG A 174 -10.20 11.02 -3.68
C ARG A 174 -10.48 12.33 -2.97
N GLN A 175 -11.34 13.17 -3.55
CA GLN A 175 -11.75 14.43 -2.91
C GLN A 175 -12.42 14.17 -1.55
N PHE A 176 -13.31 13.16 -1.47
CA PHE A 176 -13.92 12.74 -0.21
C PHE A 176 -12.86 12.35 0.83
N LEU A 177 -11.88 11.52 0.46
CA LEU A 177 -10.84 11.09 1.38
C LEU A 177 -9.92 12.24 1.81
N PHE A 178 -9.60 13.15 0.89
CA PHE A 178 -8.88 14.37 1.23
C PHE A 178 -9.65 15.18 2.28
N LEU A 179 -10.93 15.39 2.10
CA LEU A 179 -11.78 16.10 3.07
C LEU A 179 -11.87 15.35 4.40
N VAL A 180 -11.99 14.02 4.38
CA VAL A 180 -11.96 13.21 5.60
C VAL A 180 -10.64 13.41 6.33
N SER A 181 -9.49 13.39 5.65
CA SER A 181 -8.19 13.59 6.28
C SER A 181 -8.01 14.98 6.90
N GLN A 182 -8.72 15.98 6.44
CA GLN A 182 -8.68 17.35 6.98
C GLN A 182 -9.66 17.58 8.14
N HIS A 183 -10.81 16.90 8.12
CA HIS A 183 -11.93 17.24 8.99
C HIS A 183 -12.41 16.12 9.91
N TYR A 184 -11.79 14.92 9.89
CA TYR A 184 -12.24 13.75 10.65
C TYR A 184 -12.36 13.99 12.17
N VAL A 185 -11.68 14.97 12.74
CA VAL A 185 -11.77 15.32 14.16
C VAL A 185 -13.13 15.94 14.48
N CYS A 186 -13.59 16.87 13.64
CA CYS A 186 -14.81 17.66 13.89
C CYS A 186 -16.03 17.13 13.14
N GLU A 187 -15.82 16.46 12.00
CA GLU A 187 -16.88 16.05 11.09
C GLU A 187 -16.95 14.52 11.01
N ARG A 188 -18.06 13.96 11.47
CA ARG A 188 -18.29 12.50 11.51
C ARG A 188 -19.37 12.05 10.53
N GLU A 189 -20.15 12.98 10.01
CA GLU A 189 -21.31 12.67 9.18
C GLU A 189 -21.00 12.84 7.69
N ILE A 190 -21.45 11.88 6.88
CA ILE A 190 -21.28 11.93 5.44
C ILE A 190 -21.93 13.14 4.79
N GLY A 191 -22.98 13.69 5.44
CA GLY A 191 -23.70 14.90 4.96
C GLY A 191 -22.80 16.11 4.79
N SER A 192 -21.91 16.36 5.74
CA SER A 192 -20.96 17.48 5.71
C SER A 192 -20.00 17.34 4.51
N TYR A 193 -19.47 16.16 4.28
CA TYR A 193 -18.58 15.87 3.15
C TYR A 193 -19.31 15.98 1.80
N ALA A 194 -20.53 15.46 1.73
CA ALA A 194 -21.35 15.53 0.53
C ALA A 194 -21.67 16.97 0.15
N SER A 195 -21.97 17.82 1.14
CA SER A 195 -22.22 19.25 0.93
C SER A 195 -20.99 19.97 0.38
N GLN A 196 -19.80 19.69 0.90
CA GLN A 196 -18.54 20.27 0.41
C GLN A 196 -18.21 19.81 -1.02
N LEU A 197 -18.62 18.61 -1.40
CA LEU A 197 -18.45 18.06 -2.76
C LEU A 197 -19.61 18.43 -3.70
N CYS A 198 -20.58 19.23 -3.24
CA CYS A 198 -21.76 19.63 -4.01
C CYS A 198 -22.57 18.44 -4.56
N VAL A 199 -22.72 17.39 -3.77
CA VAL A 199 -23.49 16.19 -4.11
C VAL A 199 -24.41 15.76 -2.97
N THR A 200 -25.34 14.83 -3.25
CA THR A 200 -26.18 14.26 -2.19
C THR A 200 -25.41 13.21 -1.38
N PRO A 201 -25.71 13.05 -0.06
CA PRO A 201 -25.10 12.00 0.76
C PRO A 201 -25.31 10.59 0.21
N LYS A 202 -26.47 10.33 -0.40
CA LYS A 202 -26.78 9.05 -1.03
C LYS A 202 -25.88 8.79 -2.23
N TYR A 203 -25.66 9.79 -3.08
CA TYR A 203 -24.78 9.66 -4.24
C TYR A 203 -23.32 9.48 -3.80
N LEU A 204 -22.83 10.27 -2.84
CA LEU A 204 -21.49 10.10 -2.30
C LEU A 204 -21.29 8.70 -1.70
N SER A 205 -22.24 8.22 -0.90
CA SER A 205 -22.21 6.84 -0.34
C SER A 205 -22.11 5.78 -1.43
N SER A 206 -22.86 5.94 -2.50
CA SER A 206 -22.85 5.02 -3.64
C SER A 206 -21.49 5.03 -4.36
N VAL A 207 -20.95 6.22 -4.62
CA VAL A 207 -19.63 6.38 -5.25
C VAL A 207 -18.53 5.79 -4.39
N VAL A 208 -18.49 6.14 -3.10
CA VAL A 208 -17.48 5.61 -2.17
C VAL A 208 -17.52 4.08 -2.15
N ARG A 209 -18.71 3.49 -2.05
CA ARG A 209 -18.86 2.04 -2.01
C ARG A 209 -18.47 1.37 -3.33
N SER A 210 -18.82 1.96 -4.47
CA SER A 210 -18.51 1.39 -5.78
C SER A 210 -17.02 1.41 -6.09
N VAL A 211 -16.31 2.47 -5.65
CA VAL A 211 -14.88 2.63 -5.91
C VAL A 211 -14.02 1.86 -4.89
N SER A 212 -14.38 1.90 -3.62
CA SER A 212 -13.53 1.36 -2.54
C SER A 212 -13.97 0.01 -1.97
N GLY A 213 -15.17 -0.43 -2.30
CA GLY A 213 -15.78 -1.62 -1.67
C GLY A 213 -16.33 -1.37 -0.25
N ASN A 214 -15.91 -0.29 0.43
CA ASN A 214 -16.29 0.05 1.79
C ASN A 214 -17.30 1.20 1.84
N SER A 215 -18.06 1.30 2.95
CA SER A 215 -18.98 2.44 3.15
C SER A 215 -18.21 3.73 3.47
N ALA A 216 -18.82 4.89 3.19
CA ALA A 216 -18.25 6.18 3.56
C ALA A 216 -18.06 6.31 5.09
N ALA A 217 -19.01 5.82 5.88
CA ALA A 217 -18.90 5.78 7.33
C ALA A 217 -17.72 4.91 7.79
N TRP A 218 -17.44 3.81 7.11
CA TRP A 218 -16.26 2.99 7.39
C TRP A 218 -14.97 3.81 7.21
N TRP A 219 -14.84 4.56 6.12
CA TRP A 219 -13.66 5.40 5.85
C TRP A 219 -13.47 6.50 6.89
N ILE A 220 -14.54 7.20 7.27
CA ILE A 220 -14.50 8.22 8.31
C ILE A 220 -14.03 7.61 9.63
N ASN A 221 -14.70 6.54 10.09
CA ASN A 221 -14.36 5.88 11.34
C ASN A 221 -12.95 5.27 11.33
N HIS A 222 -12.53 4.70 10.21
CA HIS A 222 -11.19 4.13 10.05
C HIS A 222 -10.11 5.20 10.23
N THR A 223 -10.28 6.38 9.60
CA THR A 223 -9.35 7.51 9.76
C THR A 223 -9.26 7.97 11.21
N VAL A 224 -10.40 8.09 11.89
CA VAL A 224 -10.46 8.44 13.32
C VAL A 224 -9.71 7.43 14.18
N ILE A 225 -9.98 6.15 13.99
CA ILE A 225 -9.35 5.07 14.77
C ILE A 225 -7.85 5.04 14.54
N LEU A 226 -7.40 5.24 13.30
CA LEU A 226 -5.97 5.34 12.99
C LEU A 226 -5.31 6.49 13.74
N HIS A 227 -5.94 7.66 13.75
CA HIS A 227 -5.40 8.82 14.47
C HIS A 227 -5.39 8.60 15.98
N ALA A 228 -6.47 8.09 16.56
CA ALA A 228 -6.53 7.76 17.97
C ALA A 228 -5.44 6.75 18.39
N LYS A 229 -5.19 5.71 17.58
CA LYS A 229 -4.10 4.76 17.79
C LYS A 229 -2.72 5.43 17.74
N ASN A 230 -2.52 6.38 16.82
CA ASN A 230 -1.27 7.14 16.73
C ASN A 230 -1.07 8.01 17.98
N LEU A 231 -2.10 8.71 18.44
CA LEU A 231 -2.01 9.51 19.67
C LEU A 231 -1.68 8.64 20.89
N LEU A 232 -2.27 7.46 21.02
CA LEU A 232 -1.96 6.50 22.08
C LEU A 232 -0.50 6.01 22.04
N LYS A 233 0.08 5.87 20.84
CA LYS A 233 1.48 5.43 20.68
C LYS A 233 2.48 6.54 20.92
N THR A 234 2.18 7.76 20.48
CA THR A 234 3.13 8.88 20.47
C THR A 234 3.03 9.77 21.69
N ASN A 235 1.88 9.78 22.39
CA ASN A 235 1.63 10.67 23.49
C ASN A 235 1.17 9.93 24.74
N HIS A 236 2.12 9.41 25.51
CA HIS A 236 1.86 8.64 26.74
C HIS A 236 1.26 9.47 27.90
N GLN A 237 1.10 10.79 27.72
CA GLN A 237 0.53 11.67 28.73
C GLN A 237 -0.99 11.86 28.57
N LEU A 238 -1.56 11.49 27.42
CA LEU A 238 -2.99 11.61 27.18
C LEU A 238 -3.73 10.38 27.71
N THR A 239 -4.82 10.63 28.42
CA THR A 239 -5.76 9.59 28.83
C THR A 239 -6.64 9.15 27.64
N ILE A 240 -7.22 7.96 27.72
CA ILE A 240 -8.17 7.47 26.71
C ILE A 240 -9.34 8.45 26.53
N GLN A 241 -9.82 9.06 27.62
CA GLN A 241 -10.89 10.06 27.59
C GLN A 241 -10.49 11.29 26.76
N GLN A 242 -9.28 11.82 26.97
CA GLN A 242 -8.77 12.98 26.24
C GLN A 242 -8.51 12.70 24.75
N ILE A 243 -8.35 11.44 24.37
CA ILE A 243 -8.20 11.04 22.98
C ILE A 243 -9.57 10.81 22.32
N SER A 244 -10.58 10.47 23.11
CA SER A 244 -11.94 10.25 22.67
C SER A 244 -12.72 11.53 22.41
N ASP A 245 -12.44 12.58 23.19
CA ASP A 245 -13.03 13.92 23.10
C ASP A 245 -12.37 14.75 21.98
#